data_e3447ad77770edb1eaa506cefaddc7ca
#
_entry.id   e3447ad77770edb1eaa506cefaddc7ca
#
_cell.length_a   1.000
_cell.length_b   1.000
_cell.length_c   1.000
_cell.angle_alpha   90.00
_cell.angle_beta   90.00
_cell.angle_gamma   90.00
#
_symmetry.space_group_name_H-M   'P 1'
#
loop_
_entity.id
_entity.type
_entity.pdbx_description
1 polymer ?
#
loop_
_entity_poly.entity_id
_entity_poly.type
_entity_poly.pdbx_seq_one_letter_code
_entity_poly.pdbx_strand_id
1 'polypeptide(L)'
;MNFCNLVLIFSKKHLKNISTKWARSVAWDARTLYNLTGGEKLFPLALRLYIRTNLKGGAPMKKRATALLLALLMILPMAGCGVRAQELTKDIEPQALDTTTDLTAGGEAVTAFALSLLRSERAATEGVLISPVSVLNALGMVANGAGGDTLKQLETAAGMSLNQLNDFLYTYRMSLPAACKSCTVSLANSAWVREDFRVEDDFLRSCVNYYGAEMYRSAFDGSLVTDLNRWVSQKTDGMIDRLLEQAPDVLTMLYLVNAACFDARWDTPYTKADLRTGLPFTAANGTQQTADYMTGTESIYLSGNNVTGFVKPYDGGKYAFVALLPDEGVTLEDYLENLTGEHLYKLITDHRSADVQVSIPKFDAQSELELEEPLKDMGITDLFNVSTADLRGIGSAPSGNNLYVSSVLHKTYLELDESGTRAAAATVVEVAGDALPSEDVKTVTLDRPFLYMIVDTHACVPLFMGTVTSME
;
A
#
# COMPACT_ATOMS: atom_id res chain seq x y z
N MET A 1 -10.72 20.13 13.26
CA MET A 1 -11.53 21.24 12.68
C MET A 1 -10.75 21.78 11.49
N ASN A 2 -11.15 21.39 10.28
CA ASN A 2 -10.37 21.58 9.05
C ASN A 2 -10.11 23.08 8.74
N PHE A 3 -8.89 23.39 8.33
CA PHE A 3 -8.39 24.73 7.97
C PHE A 3 -9.28 25.45 6.93
N CYS A 4 -9.94 24.72 6.03
CA CYS A 4 -10.97 25.26 5.13
C CYS A 4 -12.15 25.90 5.86
N ASN A 5 -12.55 25.38 7.01
CA ASN A 5 -13.61 25.97 7.82
C ASN A 5 -13.14 27.22 8.57
N LEU A 6 -11.87 27.30 8.95
CA LEU A 6 -11.30 28.50 9.60
C LEU A 6 -11.17 29.67 8.62
N VAL A 7 -10.74 29.42 7.40
CA VAL A 7 -10.65 30.44 6.34
C VAL A 7 -12.03 30.93 5.93
N LEU A 8 -13.04 30.05 5.91
CA LEU A 8 -14.44 30.41 5.62
C LEU A 8 -15.10 31.21 6.76
N ILE A 9 -14.74 30.92 8.02
CA ILE A 9 -15.25 31.66 9.20
C ILE A 9 -14.62 33.05 9.30
N PHE A 10 -13.31 33.16 9.04
CA PHE A 10 -12.65 34.48 9.00
C PHE A 10 -13.12 35.36 7.82
N SER A 11 -13.37 34.76 6.67
CA SER A 11 -13.89 35.44 5.49
C SER A 11 -15.31 35.99 5.74
N LYS A 12 -16.20 35.26 6.40
CA LYS A 12 -17.59 35.68 6.67
C LYS A 12 -17.70 36.77 7.71
N LYS A 13 -16.77 36.89 8.68
CA LYS A 13 -16.86 37.85 9.79
C LYS A 13 -16.22 39.22 9.47
N HIS A 14 -15.28 39.32 8.51
CA HIS A 14 -14.56 40.55 8.18
C HIS A 14 -14.89 41.16 6.80
N LEU A 15 -15.68 40.48 5.96
CA LEU A 15 -16.03 40.93 4.61
C LEU A 15 -17.23 41.88 4.55
N LYS A 16 -17.79 42.29 5.67
CA LYS A 16 -18.89 43.28 5.70
C LYS A 16 -18.49 44.74 5.40
N ASN A 17 -17.18 45.05 5.33
CA ASN A 17 -16.69 46.40 5.17
C ASN A 17 -15.63 46.65 4.08
N ILE A 18 -15.51 45.77 3.08
CA ILE A 18 -14.57 45.94 1.96
C ILE A 18 -15.34 45.94 0.64
N SER A 19 -15.12 46.93 -0.21
CA SER A 19 -15.85 47.11 -1.48
C SER A 19 -15.74 45.90 -2.39
N THR A 20 -16.88 45.46 -2.82
CA THR A 20 -17.27 44.09 -3.19
C THR A 20 -16.68 43.51 -4.48
N LYS A 21 -16.03 44.28 -5.33
CA LYS A 21 -15.53 43.75 -6.63
C LYS A 21 -14.14 43.08 -6.53
N TRP A 22 -13.28 43.61 -5.67
CA TRP A 22 -11.90 43.13 -5.55
C TRP A 22 -11.80 41.83 -4.71
N ALA A 23 -12.58 41.73 -3.64
CA ALA A 23 -12.60 40.54 -2.77
C ALA A 23 -13.19 39.29 -3.46
N ARG A 24 -14.11 39.47 -4.40
CA ARG A 24 -14.68 38.35 -5.18
C ARG A 24 -13.73 37.82 -6.25
N SER A 25 -12.94 38.71 -6.88
CA SER A 25 -11.94 38.31 -7.87
C SER A 25 -10.80 37.48 -7.24
N VAL A 26 -10.29 37.90 -6.08
CA VAL A 26 -9.19 37.23 -5.39
C VAL A 26 -9.64 35.86 -4.79
N ALA A 27 -10.87 35.80 -4.28
CA ALA A 27 -11.42 34.53 -3.73
C ALA A 27 -11.72 33.48 -4.81
N TRP A 28 -12.10 33.92 -6.02
CA TRP A 28 -12.34 33.04 -7.16
C TRP A 28 -11.05 32.49 -7.74
N ASP A 29 -10.03 33.33 -7.88
CA ASP A 29 -8.70 32.92 -8.36
C ASP A 29 -8.00 31.93 -7.39
N ALA A 30 -8.13 32.15 -6.08
CA ALA A 30 -7.52 31.25 -5.08
C ALA A 30 -8.13 29.85 -5.09
N ARG A 31 -9.43 29.72 -5.36
CA ARG A 31 -10.12 28.43 -5.44
C ARG A 31 -9.80 27.64 -6.71
N THR A 32 -9.70 28.36 -7.82
CA THR A 32 -9.34 27.79 -9.13
C THR A 32 -7.87 27.35 -9.14
N LEU A 33 -7.00 28.08 -8.45
CA LEU A 33 -5.57 27.78 -8.32
C LEU A 33 -5.29 26.59 -7.39
N TYR A 34 -6.05 26.45 -6.31
CA TYR A 34 -5.92 25.31 -5.40
C TYR A 34 -6.27 23.97 -6.08
N ASN A 35 -7.29 23.99 -6.94
CA ASN A 35 -7.73 22.79 -7.67
C ASN A 35 -6.87 22.46 -8.92
N LEU A 36 -6.03 23.38 -9.39
CA LEU A 36 -5.25 23.22 -10.63
C LEU A 36 -3.76 22.90 -10.41
N THR A 37 -3.22 23.06 -9.19
CA THR A 37 -1.75 23.08 -9.03
C THR A 37 -1.19 22.22 -7.89
N GLY A 38 -1.99 21.40 -7.21
CA GLY A 38 -1.46 20.52 -6.14
C GLY A 38 -0.31 21.19 -5.34
N GLY A 39 -0.61 22.21 -4.57
CA GLY A 39 0.25 22.84 -3.55
C GLY A 39 1.66 23.35 -3.93
N GLU A 40 2.45 22.60 -4.66
CA GLU A 40 3.89 22.87 -4.84
C GLU A 40 4.26 24.05 -5.76
N LYS A 41 3.36 24.48 -6.63
CA LYS A 41 3.61 25.58 -7.59
C LYS A 41 3.04 26.93 -7.17
N LEU A 42 2.46 27.04 -5.99
CA LEU A 42 1.81 28.27 -5.49
C LEU A 42 2.79 29.38 -5.11
N PHE A 43 3.99 29.04 -4.62
CA PHE A 43 4.98 30.01 -4.18
C PHE A 43 5.50 30.93 -5.32
N PRO A 44 5.92 30.41 -6.48
CA PRO A 44 6.35 31.24 -7.59
C PRO A 44 5.23 32.11 -8.16
N LEU A 45 3.99 31.63 -8.11
CA LEU A 45 2.83 32.35 -8.64
C LEU A 45 2.34 33.45 -7.71
N ALA A 46 2.27 33.18 -6.40
CA ALA A 46 1.94 34.19 -5.37
C ALA A 46 2.98 35.29 -5.34
N LEU A 47 4.27 34.95 -5.49
CA LEU A 47 5.35 35.92 -5.58
C LEU A 47 5.27 36.76 -6.88
N ARG A 48 4.95 36.15 -8.02
CA ARG A 48 4.72 36.85 -9.29
C ARG A 48 3.49 37.77 -9.26
N LEU A 49 2.40 37.36 -8.63
CA LEU A 49 1.20 38.20 -8.44
C LEU A 49 1.50 39.36 -7.50
N TYR A 50 2.22 39.13 -6.40
CA TYR A 50 2.66 40.16 -5.48
C TYR A 50 3.54 41.23 -6.15
N ILE A 51 4.52 40.78 -6.95
CA ILE A 51 5.41 41.67 -7.72
C ILE A 51 4.62 42.46 -8.76
N ARG A 52 3.68 41.82 -9.46
CA ARG A 52 2.90 42.44 -10.54
C ARG A 52 1.89 43.49 -10.04
N THR A 53 1.29 43.27 -8.86
CA THR A 53 0.26 44.14 -8.28
C THR A 53 0.84 45.28 -7.44
N ASN A 54 2.01 45.12 -6.82
CA ASN A 54 2.54 46.06 -5.86
C ASN A 54 3.74 46.91 -6.34
N LEU A 55 4.48 46.46 -7.35
CA LEU A 55 5.63 47.23 -7.89
C LEU A 55 5.26 48.16 -9.06
N LYS A 56 4.10 48.02 -9.70
CA LYS A 56 3.65 48.85 -10.83
C LYS A 56 2.61 49.90 -10.50
N GLY A 57 2.16 50.05 -9.26
CA GLY A 57 1.17 51.05 -8.89
C GLY A 57 1.41 51.62 -7.50
N GLY A 58 1.36 52.96 -7.35
CA GLY A 58 1.64 53.74 -6.13
C GLY A 58 0.70 53.47 -4.95
N ALA A 59 0.61 52.23 -4.48
CA ALA A 59 -0.20 51.84 -3.33
C ALA A 59 0.41 52.38 -2.02
N PRO A 60 -0.39 52.91 -1.07
CA PRO A 60 0.09 53.48 0.19
C PRO A 60 0.77 52.43 1.05
N MET A 61 1.82 52.84 1.78
CA MET A 61 2.73 51.99 2.57
C MET A 61 2.02 51.03 3.53
N LYS A 62 0.88 51.43 4.11
CA LYS A 62 0.06 50.57 4.97
C LYS A 62 -0.50 49.32 4.26
N LYS A 63 -0.89 49.42 2.97
CA LYS A 63 -1.39 48.28 2.18
C LYS A 63 -0.27 47.33 1.76
N ARG A 64 0.96 47.87 1.58
CA ARG A 64 2.16 47.06 1.31
C ARG A 64 2.58 46.24 2.53
N ALA A 65 2.53 46.83 3.72
CA ALA A 65 2.85 46.13 4.98
C ALA A 65 1.84 45.03 5.28
N THR A 66 0.53 45.24 5.04
CA THR A 66 -0.52 44.24 5.25
C THR A 66 -0.40 43.07 4.26
N ALA A 67 -0.04 43.32 3.00
CA ALA A 67 0.18 42.27 2.00
C ALA A 67 1.45 41.44 2.30
N LEU A 68 2.51 42.07 2.80
CA LEU A 68 3.72 41.39 3.24
C LEU A 68 3.47 40.52 4.49
N LEU A 69 2.68 41.03 5.44
CA LEU A 69 2.30 40.27 6.64
C LEU A 69 1.41 39.07 6.30
N LEU A 70 0.48 39.24 5.35
CA LEU A 70 -0.36 38.12 4.85
C LEU A 70 0.46 37.10 4.06
N ALA A 71 1.45 37.53 3.26
CA ALA A 71 2.36 36.59 2.58
C ALA A 71 3.27 35.85 3.57
N LEU A 72 3.76 36.53 4.62
CA LEU A 72 4.54 35.93 5.69
C LEU A 72 3.70 34.95 6.52
N LEU A 73 2.43 35.27 6.81
CA LEU A 73 1.48 34.38 7.50
C LEU A 73 1.09 33.15 6.69
N MET A 74 1.17 33.21 5.36
CA MET A 74 0.97 32.04 4.49
C MET A 74 2.22 31.17 4.36
N ILE A 75 3.41 31.67 4.68
CA ILE A 75 4.68 30.91 4.66
C ILE A 75 4.87 30.13 5.97
N LEU A 76 4.37 30.63 7.09
CA LEU A 76 4.49 29.98 8.41
C LEU A 76 3.88 28.56 8.50
N PRO A 77 2.71 28.25 7.88
CA PRO A 77 2.21 26.87 7.93
C PRO A 77 2.90 25.89 6.98
N MET A 78 3.69 26.35 5.98
CA MET A 78 4.40 25.48 5.07
C MET A 78 5.71 24.90 5.67
N ALA A 79 6.22 25.49 6.75
CA ALA A 79 7.41 24.98 7.44
C ALA A 79 7.12 23.83 8.42
N GLY A 80 5.88 23.36 8.52
CA GLY A 80 5.44 22.37 9.50
C GLY A 80 4.90 21.05 8.96
N CYS A 81 4.96 20.79 7.65
CA CYS A 81 4.37 19.58 7.05
C CYS A 81 5.36 18.44 6.78
N GLY A 82 6.59 18.52 7.21
CA GLY A 82 7.59 17.43 7.07
C GLY A 82 7.68 16.56 8.31
N VAL A 83 8.20 15.35 8.13
CA VAL A 83 8.67 14.49 9.22
C VAL A 83 9.77 15.24 9.98
N ARG A 84 9.71 15.24 11.33
CA ARG A 84 10.70 15.93 12.19
C ARG A 84 11.90 15.05 12.51
N ALA A 85 11.72 13.74 12.46
CA ALA A 85 12.81 12.79 12.61
C ALA A 85 13.91 13.07 11.58
N GLN A 86 15.14 12.79 11.95
CA GLN A 86 16.29 12.96 11.05
C GLN A 86 16.27 11.84 10.01
N GLU A 87 16.07 12.20 8.74
CA GLU A 87 16.22 11.27 7.63
C GLU A 87 17.71 11.03 7.37
N LEU A 88 18.12 9.76 7.48
CA LEU A 88 19.53 9.32 7.33
C LEU A 88 19.89 9.05 5.86
N THR A 89 18.91 8.76 5.03
CA THR A 89 19.09 8.40 3.62
C THR A 89 19.00 9.58 2.66
N LYS A 90 18.63 10.77 3.14
CA LYS A 90 18.31 11.96 2.34
C LYS A 90 19.43 12.37 1.34
N ASP A 91 20.68 12.25 1.74
CA ASP A 91 21.83 12.71 0.96
C ASP A 91 22.51 11.56 0.20
N ILE A 92 21.89 10.37 0.16
CA ILE A 92 22.39 9.20 -0.55
C ILE A 92 21.71 9.16 -1.94
N GLU A 93 22.51 9.41 -2.99
CA GLU A 93 22.04 9.28 -4.36
C GLU A 93 21.88 7.80 -4.73
N PRO A 94 20.69 7.35 -5.18
CA PRO A 94 20.46 5.98 -5.63
C PRO A 94 21.38 5.63 -6.81
N GLN A 95 22.03 4.49 -6.75
CA GLN A 95 22.82 3.96 -7.86
C GLN A 95 21.96 3.00 -8.69
N ALA A 96 22.02 3.17 -10.02
CA ALA A 96 21.44 2.18 -10.92
C ALA A 96 22.30 0.90 -10.84
N LEU A 97 21.65 -0.21 -10.51
CA LEU A 97 22.29 -1.52 -10.45
C LEU A 97 22.14 -2.21 -11.79
N ASP A 98 23.22 -2.84 -12.25
CA ASP A 98 23.22 -3.65 -13.48
C ASP A 98 22.77 -5.08 -13.13
N THR A 99 21.50 -5.23 -12.77
CA THR A 99 20.91 -6.54 -12.50
C THR A 99 19.68 -6.72 -13.38
N THR A 100 19.62 -7.88 -14.06
CA THR A 100 18.51 -8.32 -14.89
C THR A 100 18.06 -9.67 -14.37
N THR A 101 17.14 -9.67 -13.40
CA THR A 101 16.58 -10.90 -12.85
C THR A 101 15.29 -11.24 -13.58
N ASP A 102 15.14 -12.50 -13.95
CA ASP A 102 13.86 -13.05 -14.39
C ASP A 102 12.87 -13.03 -13.20
N LEU A 103 11.89 -12.14 -13.27
CA LEU A 103 10.92 -11.97 -12.19
C LEU A 103 10.03 -13.20 -11.98
N THR A 104 9.82 -14.00 -13.03
CA THR A 104 9.01 -15.21 -12.92
C THR A 104 9.68 -16.26 -12.05
N ALA A 105 11.01 -16.35 -12.06
CA ALA A 105 11.75 -17.26 -11.19
C ALA A 105 11.59 -16.96 -9.69
N GLY A 106 11.32 -15.70 -9.32
CA GLY A 106 11.02 -15.30 -7.93
C GLY A 106 9.54 -15.43 -7.56
N GLY A 107 8.66 -15.51 -8.55
CA GLY A 107 7.20 -15.50 -8.32
C GLY A 107 6.71 -16.66 -7.48
N GLU A 108 7.25 -17.86 -7.69
CA GLU A 108 6.92 -19.05 -6.89
C GLU A 108 7.33 -18.86 -5.41
N ALA A 109 8.55 -18.36 -5.16
CA ALA A 109 9.03 -18.12 -3.80
C ALA A 109 8.19 -17.06 -3.09
N VAL A 110 7.85 -15.96 -3.76
CA VAL A 110 6.95 -14.93 -3.22
C VAL A 110 5.56 -15.49 -2.93
N THR A 111 5.03 -16.34 -3.80
CA THR A 111 3.72 -17.01 -3.60
C THR A 111 3.75 -17.95 -2.40
N ALA A 112 4.84 -18.72 -2.24
CA ALA A 112 5.02 -19.62 -1.10
C ALA A 112 5.16 -18.83 0.21
N PHE A 113 5.94 -17.75 0.21
CA PHE A 113 6.06 -16.82 1.34
C PHE A 113 4.70 -16.22 1.72
N ALA A 114 3.95 -15.73 0.73
CA ALA A 114 2.63 -15.14 0.93
C ALA A 114 1.66 -16.11 1.59
N LEU A 115 1.61 -17.36 1.10
CA LEU A 115 0.74 -18.40 1.64
C LEU A 115 1.15 -18.76 3.08
N SER A 116 2.45 -18.86 3.37
CA SER A 116 2.94 -19.15 4.72
C SER A 116 2.56 -18.03 5.70
N LEU A 117 2.75 -16.78 5.31
CA LEU A 117 2.38 -15.63 6.13
C LEU A 117 0.87 -15.55 6.36
N LEU A 118 0.06 -15.79 5.31
CA LEU A 118 -1.39 -15.79 5.41
C LEU A 118 -1.90 -16.86 6.40
N ARG A 119 -1.28 -18.02 6.43
CA ARG A 119 -1.61 -19.10 7.39
C ARG A 119 -1.29 -18.73 8.82
N SER A 120 -0.12 -18.14 9.06
CA SER A 120 0.30 -17.69 10.40
C SER A 120 -0.63 -16.62 10.98
N GLU A 121 -1.30 -15.84 10.13
CA GLU A 121 -2.28 -14.82 10.52
C GLU A 121 -3.71 -15.36 10.72
N ARG A 122 -3.92 -16.67 10.69
CA ARG A 122 -5.27 -17.27 10.82
C ARG A 122 -6.31 -16.73 9.84
N ALA A 123 -5.88 -16.41 8.66
CA ALA A 123 -6.68 -15.74 7.62
C ALA A 123 -7.98 -16.47 7.22
N ALA A 124 -8.10 -17.76 7.55
CA ALA A 124 -9.30 -18.54 7.26
C ALA A 124 -10.49 -18.20 8.17
N THR A 125 -10.25 -17.59 9.32
CA THR A 125 -11.28 -17.32 10.34
C THR A 125 -11.62 -15.84 10.50
N GLU A 126 -10.67 -14.94 10.32
CA GLU A 126 -10.83 -13.53 10.67
C GLU A 126 -10.85 -12.58 9.45
N GLY A 127 -10.50 -13.10 8.26
CA GLY A 127 -10.32 -12.26 7.07
C GLY A 127 -9.08 -11.35 7.21
N VAL A 128 -8.10 -11.56 6.35
CA VAL A 128 -6.80 -10.87 6.42
C VAL A 128 -6.42 -10.39 5.02
N LEU A 129 -5.77 -9.25 4.96
CA LEU A 129 -5.13 -8.74 3.75
C LEU A 129 -3.64 -8.49 4.03
N ILE A 130 -2.77 -9.08 3.24
CA ILE A 130 -1.32 -8.88 3.29
C ILE A 130 -0.78 -8.41 1.94
N SER A 131 0.34 -7.71 1.95
CA SER A 131 1.17 -7.44 0.76
C SER A 131 2.51 -8.15 0.91
N PRO A 132 2.67 -9.37 0.36
CA PRO A 132 3.88 -10.18 0.58
C PRO A 132 5.14 -9.52 0.03
N VAL A 133 5.07 -8.86 -1.12
CA VAL A 133 6.20 -8.10 -1.68
C VAL A 133 6.64 -6.98 -0.73
N SER A 134 5.68 -6.33 -0.10
CA SER A 134 5.94 -5.25 0.83
C SER A 134 6.62 -5.77 2.11
N VAL A 135 6.16 -6.89 2.67
CA VAL A 135 6.81 -7.55 3.81
C VAL A 135 8.22 -8.04 3.45
N LEU A 136 8.39 -8.67 2.28
CA LEU A 136 9.71 -9.09 1.79
C LEU A 136 10.67 -7.92 1.61
N ASN A 137 10.20 -6.74 1.20
CA ASN A 137 11.04 -5.52 1.17
C ASN A 137 11.55 -5.16 2.57
N ALA A 138 10.69 -5.16 3.60
CA ALA A 138 11.10 -4.87 4.96
C ALA A 138 12.12 -5.90 5.51
N LEU A 139 11.85 -7.19 5.30
CA LEU A 139 12.75 -8.27 5.71
C LEU A 139 14.07 -8.24 4.94
N GLY A 140 14.03 -7.97 3.63
CA GLY A 140 15.21 -7.84 2.80
C GLY A 140 16.11 -6.67 3.21
N MET A 141 15.52 -5.54 3.61
CA MET A 141 16.30 -4.43 4.19
C MET A 141 17.11 -4.93 5.39
N VAL A 142 16.47 -5.58 6.35
CA VAL A 142 17.14 -6.08 7.56
C VAL A 142 18.16 -7.17 7.24
N ALA A 143 17.87 -8.03 6.28
CA ALA A 143 18.76 -9.11 5.84
C ALA A 143 20.12 -8.57 5.35
N ASN A 144 20.15 -7.35 4.76
CA ASN A 144 21.40 -6.70 4.36
C ASN A 144 22.31 -6.30 5.54
N GLY A 145 21.77 -6.26 6.75
CA GLY A 145 22.55 -6.02 7.97
C GLY A 145 22.64 -7.24 8.88
N ALA A 146 21.99 -8.35 8.50
CA ALA A 146 21.97 -9.58 9.28
C ALA A 146 23.18 -10.48 8.98
N GLY A 147 23.55 -11.32 9.97
CA GLY A 147 24.60 -12.32 9.83
C GLY A 147 24.20 -13.66 10.46
N GLY A 148 25.03 -14.68 10.25
CA GLY A 148 24.90 -15.98 10.90
C GLY A 148 23.54 -16.66 10.70
N ASP A 149 22.96 -17.17 11.78
CA ASP A 149 21.68 -17.87 11.74
C ASP A 149 20.50 -16.91 11.52
N THR A 150 20.59 -15.65 11.94
CA THR A 150 19.56 -14.63 11.66
C THR A 150 19.36 -14.45 10.15
N LEU A 151 20.46 -14.26 9.39
CA LEU A 151 20.38 -14.15 7.93
C LEU A 151 19.83 -15.44 7.31
N LYS A 152 20.31 -16.59 7.75
CA LYS A 152 19.87 -17.88 7.23
C LYS A 152 18.37 -18.15 7.43
N GLN A 153 17.81 -17.75 8.58
CA GLN A 153 16.36 -17.83 8.83
C GLN A 153 15.59 -16.93 7.88
N LEU A 154 16.05 -15.71 7.63
CA LEU A 154 15.44 -14.77 6.67
C LEU A 154 15.47 -15.33 5.24
N GLU A 155 16.62 -15.85 4.78
CA GLU A 155 16.76 -16.48 3.46
C GLU A 155 15.85 -17.70 3.30
N THR A 156 15.76 -18.54 4.35
CA THR A 156 14.92 -19.73 4.36
C THR A 156 13.44 -19.38 4.24
N ALA A 157 12.98 -18.40 5.00
CA ALA A 157 11.59 -17.95 4.97
C ALA A 157 11.23 -17.27 3.63
N ALA A 158 12.15 -16.47 3.08
CA ALA A 158 11.97 -15.85 1.77
C ALA A 158 12.04 -16.83 0.60
N GLY A 159 12.61 -18.03 0.81
CA GLY A 159 12.88 -19.01 -0.26
C GLY A 159 13.94 -18.54 -1.26
N MET A 160 14.75 -17.54 -0.91
CA MET A 160 15.76 -16.91 -1.76
C MET A 160 16.98 -16.54 -0.92
N SER A 161 18.19 -16.69 -1.48
CA SER A 161 19.39 -16.10 -0.88
C SER A 161 19.29 -14.58 -0.89
N LEU A 162 20.06 -13.90 -0.02
CA LEU A 162 20.06 -12.43 0.06
C LEU A 162 20.29 -11.76 -1.29
N ASN A 163 21.26 -12.27 -2.07
CA ASN A 163 21.53 -11.69 -3.39
C ASN A 163 20.34 -11.85 -4.35
N GLN A 164 19.71 -13.03 -4.37
CA GLN A 164 18.53 -13.28 -5.19
C GLN A 164 17.36 -12.38 -4.77
N LEU A 165 17.14 -12.24 -3.46
CA LEU A 165 16.11 -11.37 -2.90
C LEU A 165 16.34 -9.90 -3.26
N ASN A 166 17.58 -9.42 -3.10
CA ASN A 166 17.99 -8.06 -3.48
C ASN A 166 17.73 -7.78 -4.97
N ASP A 167 18.22 -8.66 -5.84
CA ASP A 167 18.08 -8.50 -7.28
C ASP A 167 16.62 -8.58 -7.72
N PHE A 168 15.86 -9.50 -7.15
CA PHE A 168 14.43 -9.64 -7.42
C PHE A 168 13.66 -8.38 -7.02
N LEU A 169 13.80 -7.91 -5.77
CA LEU A 169 13.06 -6.76 -5.25
C LEU A 169 13.46 -5.46 -5.94
N TYR A 170 14.74 -5.29 -6.27
CA TYR A 170 15.21 -4.17 -7.07
C TYR A 170 14.56 -4.17 -8.46
N THR A 171 14.66 -5.29 -9.20
CA THR A 171 14.13 -5.41 -10.57
C THR A 171 12.62 -5.23 -10.55
N TYR A 172 11.92 -5.82 -9.59
CA TYR A 172 10.47 -5.66 -9.43
C TYR A 172 10.08 -4.21 -9.17
N ARG A 173 10.72 -3.54 -8.20
CA ARG A 173 10.51 -2.12 -7.91
C ARG A 173 10.71 -1.24 -9.15
N MET A 174 11.75 -1.50 -9.94
CA MET A 174 12.02 -0.76 -11.17
C MET A 174 10.97 -1.00 -12.27
N SER A 175 10.27 -2.11 -12.23
CA SER A 175 9.19 -2.43 -13.17
C SER A 175 7.85 -1.75 -12.86
N LEU A 176 7.64 -1.30 -11.61
CA LEU A 176 6.36 -0.72 -11.15
C LEU A 176 5.94 0.57 -11.90
N PRO A 177 6.82 1.59 -12.09
CA PRO A 177 6.41 2.87 -12.68
C PRO A 177 5.95 2.79 -14.14
N ALA A 178 6.36 1.75 -14.88
CA ALA A 178 6.01 1.58 -16.29
C ALA A 178 4.65 0.89 -16.50
N ALA A 179 3.99 0.52 -15.40
CA ALA A 179 2.99 -0.52 -15.41
C ALA A 179 1.65 -0.13 -16.00
N CYS A 180 1.13 1.03 -15.66
CA CYS A 180 -0.26 1.33 -15.96
C CYS A 180 -0.50 2.84 -15.84
N LYS A 181 -1.35 3.39 -16.73
CA LYS A 181 -1.68 4.82 -16.70
C LYS A 181 -2.82 5.14 -15.73
N SER A 182 -3.62 4.15 -15.39
CA SER A 182 -4.83 4.26 -14.58
C SER A 182 -4.73 3.49 -13.25
N CYS A 183 -3.52 3.03 -12.88
CA CYS A 183 -3.30 2.38 -11.60
C CYS A 183 -2.18 3.01 -10.79
N THR A 184 -2.32 2.99 -9.49
CA THR A 184 -1.32 3.40 -8.51
C THR A 184 -1.01 2.21 -7.60
N VAL A 185 0.27 1.83 -7.56
CA VAL A 185 0.78 0.86 -6.60
C VAL A 185 1.72 1.61 -5.67
N SER A 186 1.38 1.68 -4.40
CA SER A 186 2.23 2.27 -3.37
C SER A 186 2.78 1.16 -2.49
N LEU A 187 4.08 0.93 -2.58
CA LEU A 187 4.85 0.05 -1.70
C LEU A 187 5.86 0.91 -0.96
N ALA A 188 5.52 1.37 0.22
CA ALA A 188 6.35 2.27 0.99
C ALA A 188 7.02 1.54 2.15
N ASN A 189 8.34 1.63 2.21
CA ASN A 189 9.16 0.97 3.21
C ASN A 189 10.03 2.00 3.92
N SER A 190 10.07 1.96 5.24
CA SER A 190 11.00 2.73 6.04
C SER A 190 11.47 1.97 7.26
N ALA A 191 12.65 2.36 7.74
CA ALA A 191 13.17 1.89 9.00
C ALA A 191 13.39 3.08 9.94
N TRP A 192 13.00 2.93 11.19
CA TRP A 192 13.11 3.97 12.22
C TRP A 192 14.01 3.46 13.32
N VAL A 193 15.11 4.15 13.57
CA VAL A 193 16.08 3.80 14.61
C VAL A 193 16.08 4.84 15.73
N ARG A 194 16.33 4.39 16.94
CA ARG A 194 16.45 5.28 18.09
C ARG A 194 17.63 6.25 17.94
N GLU A 195 17.52 7.46 18.49
CA GLU A 195 18.48 8.57 18.28
C GLU A 195 19.90 8.27 18.72
N ASP A 196 20.11 7.36 19.69
CA ASP A 196 21.40 6.95 20.20
C ASP A 196 22.07 5.82 19.38
N PHE A 197 21.38 5.31 18.32
CA PHE A 197 21.91 4.24 17.48
C PHE A 197 22.71 4.80 16.30
N ARG A 198 23.91 4.23 16.07
CA ARG A 198 24.74 4.54 14.91
C ARG A 198 24.50 3.50 13.81
N VAL A 199 23.99 3.95 12.69
CA VAL A 199 23.78 3.13 11.49
C VAL A 199 25.03 3.15 10.61
N GLU A 200 25.37 2.00 10.02
CA GLU A 200 26.50 1.86 9.09
C GLU A 200 26.16 2.40 7.70
N ASP A 201 27.11 3.11 7.07
CA ASP A 201 26.88 3.75 5.76
C ASP A 201 26.58 2.74 4.64
N ASP A 202 27.19 1.56 4.67
CA ASP A 202 26.98 0.53 3.65
C ASP A 202 25.57 -0.06 3.75
N PHE A 203 25.03 -0.18 4.97
CA PHE A 203 23.64 -0.58 5.17
C PHE A 203 22.66 0.48 4.61
N LEU A 204 22.90 1.76 4.89
CA LEU A 204 22.09 2.85 4.34
C LEU A 204 22.10 2.83 2.81
N ARG A 205 23.26 2.61 2.18
CA ARG A 205 23.39 2.50 0.72
C ARG A 205 22.59 1.32 0.17
N SER A 206 22.65 0.15 0.84
CA SER A 206 21.88 -1.03 0.44
C SER A 206 20.39 -0.75 0.50
N CYS A 207 19.90 -0.10 1.57
CA CYS A 207 18.48 0.29 1.71
C CYS A 207 18.02 1.21 0.58
N VAL A 208 18.83 2.22 0.22
CA VAL A 208 18.50 3.14 -0.87
C VAL A 208 18.56 2.46 -2.22
N ASN A 209 19.63 1.72 -2.51
CA ASN A 209 19.87 1.17 -3.84
C ASN A 209 18.87 0.06 -4.19
N TYR A 210 18.73 -0.96 -3.36
CA TYR A 210 17.86 -2.11 -3.64
C TYR A 210 16.40 -1.80 -3.40
N TYR A 211 16.05 -1.10 -2.32
CA TYR A 211 14.68 -0.98 -1.83
C TYR A 211 14.06 0.40 -2.05
N GLY A 212 14.87 1.43 -2.37
CA GLY A 212 14.40 2.82 -2.41
C GLY A 212 13.80 3.25 -1.07
N ALA A 213 14.27 2.65 0.02
CA ALA A 213 13.71 2.83 1.34
C ALA A 213 14.28 4.08 2.02
N GLU A 214 13.48 4.63 2.92
CA GLU A 214 13.85 5.76 3.75
C GLU A 214 14.18 5.29 5.16
N MET A 215 15.28 5.80 5.72
CA MET A 215 15.65 5.50 7.09
C MET A 215 15.66 6.76 7.93
N TYR A 216 15.06 6.68 9.12
CA TYR A 216 14.88 7.79 10.02
C TYR A 216 15.48 7.51 11.39
N ARG A 217 16.05 8.57 12.01
CA ARG A 217 16.46 8.57 13.41
C ARG A 217 15.49 9.42 14.22
N SER A 218 14.97 8.87 15.33
CA SER A 218 13.98 9.51 16.17
C SER A 218 14.21 9.23 17.66
N ALA A 219 13.66 10.11 18.51
CA ALA A 219 13.74 9.97 19.97
C ALA A 219 12.91 8.80 20.54
N PHE A 220 12.06 8.16 19.74
CA PHE A 220 11.18 7.06 20.15
C PHE A 220 10.23 7.44 21.30
N ASP A 221 9.75 8.66 21.26
CA ASP A 221 8.71 9.20 22.14
C ASP A 221 7.41 9.53 21.37
N GLY A 222 6.52 10.31 21.93
CA GLY A 222 5.28 10.73 21.25
C GLY A 222 5.49 11.49 19.95
N SER A 223 6.71 11.99 19.64
CA SER A 223 7.03 12.60 18.35
C SER A 223 7.15 11.56 17.23
N LEU A 224 7.65 10.36 17.53
CA LEU A 224 7.71 9.24 16.58
C LEU A 224 6.32 8.90 16.05
N VAL A 225 5.31 8.80 16.92
CA VAL A 225 3.91 8.53 16.50
C VAL A 225 3.42 9.54 15.47
N THR A 226 3.70 10.82 15.73
CA THR A 226 3.31 11.90 14.83
C THR A 226 4.04 11.83 13.49
N ASP A 227 5.33 11.59 13.52
CA ASP A 227 6.17 11.59 12.33
C ASP A 227 5.92 10.35 11.47
N LEU A 228 5.77 9.19 12.09
CA LEU A 228 5.49 7.93 11.41
C LEU A 228 4.10 7.95 10.74
N ASN A 229 3.05 8.38 11.46
CA ASN A 229 1.72 8.52 10.90
C ASN A 229 1.66 9.55 9.76
N ARG A 230 2.41 10.63 9.87
CA ARG A 230 2.53 11.60 8.77
C ARG A 230 3.23 10.99 7.57
N TRP A 231 4.31 10.23 7.80
CA TRP A 231 5.05 9.57 6.74
C TRP A 231 4.14 8.58 5.99
N VAL A 232 3.43 7.70 6.70
CA VAL A 232 2.56 6.72 6.06
C VAL A 232 1.43 7.37 5.28
N SER A 233 0.80 8.40 5.83
CA SER A 233 -0.27 9.15 5.12
C SER A 233 0.25 9.83 3.85
N GLN A 234 1.47 10.39 3.87
CA GLN A 234 2.09 10.96 2.68
C GLN A 234 2.43 9.92 1.61
N LYS A 235 2.94 8.75 2.01
CA LYS A 235 3.34 7.67 1.09
C LYS A 235 2.17 6.93 0.47
N THR A 236 1.01 7.00 1.09
CA THR A 236 -0.21 6.31 0.65
C THR A 236 -1.29 7.28 0.13
N ASP A 237 -0.92 8.54 -0.18
CA ASP A 237 -1.86 9.58 -0.62
C ASP A 237 -3.10 9.72 0.29
N GLY A 238 -2.90 9.52 1.61
CA GLY A 238 -3.96 9.56 2.62
C GLY A 238 -4.86 8.33 2.65
N MET A 239 -4.50 7.25 1.97
CA MET A 239 -5.25 5.98 2.06
C MET A 239 -5.08 5.33 3.43
N ILE A 240 -3.92 5.49 4.03
CA ILE A 240 -3.62 5.07 5.39
C ILE A 240 -3.28 6.30 6.22
N ASP A 241 -4.20 6.73 7.07
CA ASP A 241 -4.04 7.94 7.88
C ASP A 241 -3.16 7.72 9.11
N ARG A 242 -3.16 6.51 9.65
CA ARG A 242 -2.51 6.18 10.93
C ARG A 242 -2.00 4.75 10.93
N LEU A 243 -0.80 4.54 11.46
CA LEU A 243 -0.18 3.23 11.64
C LEU A 243 0.19 2.96 13.10
N LEU A 244 0.51 4.00 13.88
CA LEU A 244 0.92 3.87 15.28
C LEU A 244 0.04 4.76 16.15
N GLU A 245 -0.53 4.21 17.23
CA GLU A 245 -1.40 4.95 18.15
C GLU A 245 -0.67 5.46 19.39
N GLN A 246 0.32 4.72 19.85
CA GLN A 246 1.05 5.00 21.08
C GLN A 246 2.57 5.01 20.83
N ALA A 247 3.28 5.72 21.71
CA ALA A 247 4.74 5.68 21.71
C ALA A 247 5.23 4.25 22.00
N PRO A 248 6.35 3.83 21.35
CA PRO A 248 6.92 2.51 21.57
C PRO A 248 7.40 2.30 23.00
N ASP A 249 7.61 1.03 23.37
CA ASP A 249 8.31 0.69 24.60
C ASP A 249 9.72 1.29 24.62
N VAL A 250 10.19 1.63 25.82
CA VAL A 250 11.52 2.25 26.01
C VAL A 250 12.69 1.35 25.57
N LEU A 251 12.46 0.05 25.45
CA LEU A 251 13.45 -0.92 24.98
C LEU A 251 13.51 -1.04 23.46
N THR A 252 12.53 -0.49 22.76
CA THR A 252 12.45 -0.54 21.30
C THR A 252 13.62 0.22 20.68
N MET A 253 14.33 -0.43 19.77
CA MET A 253 15.52 0.12 19.11
C MET A 253 15.30 0.38 17.62
N LEU A 254 14.48 -0.45 16.98
CA LEU A 254 14.22 -0.43 15.55
C LEU A 254 12.76 -0.77 15.26
N TYR A 255 12.10 0.06 14.48
CA TYR A 255 10.83 -0.22 13.81
C TYR A 255 11.04 -0.40 12.31
N LEU A 256 10.51 -1.47 11.78
CA LEU A 256 10.29 -1.62 10.34
C LEU A 256 8.85 -1.24 10.05
N VAL A 257 8.65 -0.34 9.12
CA VAL A 257 7.35 0.18 8.73
C VAL A 257 7.11 -0.08 7.27
N ASN A 258 6.00 -0.73 7.02
CA ASN A 258 5.61 -1.16 5.72
C ASN A 258 4.15 -0.78 5.46
N ALA A 259 3.88 -0.06 4.38
CA ALA A 259 2.56 0.36 3.97
C ALA A 259 2.35 0.07 2.49
N ALA A 260 1.27 -0.62 2.16
CA ALA A 260 0.93 -1.00 0.80
C ALA A 260 -0.51 -0.62 0.46
N CYS A 261 -0.69 0.02 -0.69
CA CYS A 261 -1.99 0.39 -1.24
C CYS A 261 -2.03 0.10 -2.74
N PHE A 262 -3.23 -0.19 -3.22
CA PHE A 262 -3.51 -0.43 -4.62
C PHE A 262 -4.76 0.35 -5.04
N ASP A 263 -4.66 1.09 -6.16
CA ASP A 263 -5.76 1.80 -6.79
C ASP A 263 -5.69 1.54 -8.30
N ALA A 264 -6.67 0.83 -8.83
CA ALA A 264 -6.75 0.52 -10.26
C ALA A 264 -8.21 0.29 -10.70
N ARG A 265 -8.51 0.66 -11.94
CA ARG A 265 -9.80 0.42 -12.57
C ARG A 265 -9.82 -0.97 -13.20
N TRP A 266 -11.02 -1.58 -13.22
CA TRP A 266 -11.22 -2.76 -14.05
C TRP A 266 -10.98 -2.43 -15.52
N ASP A 267 -10.46 -3.39 -16.28
CA ASP A 267 -10.41 -3.30 -17.75
C ASP A 267 -11.82 -3.15 -18.32
N THR A 268 -12.74 -3.91 -17.78
CA THR A 268 -14.17 -3.79 -18.06
C THR A 268 -14.92 -3.54 -16.73
N PRO A 269 -15.24 -2.27 -16.40
CA PRO A 269 -16.00 -1.91 -15.21
C PRO A 269 -17.43 -2.43 -15.26
N TYR A 270 -18.03 -2.68 -14.09
CA TYR A 270 -19.43 -3.07 -13.97
C TYR A 270 -20.36 -1.85 -14.11
N THR A 271 -21.50 -2.05 -14.72
CA THR A 271 -22.55 -1.05 -14.84
C THR A 271 -23.63 -1.26 -13.77
N LYS A 272 -24.57 -0.31 -13.66
CA LYS A 272 -25.73 -0.47 -12.75
C LYS A 272 -26.58 -1.70 -13.07
N ALA A 273 -26.59 -2.14 -14.33
CA ALA A 273 -27.32 -3.32 -14.76
C ALA A 273 -26.71 -4.62 -14.22
N ASP A 274 -25.42 -4.59 -13.89
CA ASP A 274 -24.65 -5.72 -13.43
C ASP A 274 -24.68 -5.87 -11.90
N LEU A 275 -25.26 -4.90 -11.19
CA LEU A 275 -25.35 -4.92 -9.73
C LEU A 275 -26.55 -5.71 -9.25
N ARG A 276 -26.36 -6.51 -8.20
CA ARG A 276 -27.38 -7.26 -7.47
C ARG A 276 -27.24 -6.97 -5.99
N THR A 277 -28.29 -6.45 -5.37
CA THR A 277 -28.26 -6.02 -3.96
C THR A 277 -28.87 -7.04 -3.04
N GLY A 278 -28.32 -7.14 -1.83
CA GLY A 278 -28.90 -7.94 -0.75
C GLY A 278 -28.92 -9.44 -1.01
N LEU A 279 -27.97 -9.97 -1.79
CA LEU A 279 -27.86 -11.42 -1.99
C LEU A 279 -27.15 -12.09 -0.80
N PRO A 280 -27.42 -13.39 -0.55
CA PRO A 280 -26.85 -14.08 0.60
C PRO A 280 -25.33 -14.28 0.47
N PHE A 281 -24.65 -14.20 1.61
CA PHE A 281 -23.28 -14.63 1.84
C PHE A 281 -23.24 -15.47 3.12
N THR A 282 -22.61 -16.63 3.07
CA THR A 282 -22.44 -17.50 4.23
C THR A 282 -21.08 -17.27 4.85
N ALA A 283 -21.04 -16.61 6.01
CA ALA A 283 -19.78 -16.34 6.71
C ALA A 283 -19.07 -17.62 7.21
N ALA A 284 -17.79 -17.54 7.53
CA ALA A 284 -16.98 -18.67 8.02
C ALA A 284 -17.55 -19.36 9.25
N ASN A 285 -18.24 -18.60 10.12
CA ASN A 285 -18.94 -19.13 11.30
C ASN A 285 -20.34 -19.72 11.00
N GLY A 286 -20.72 -19.82 9.72
CA GLY A 286 -22.03 -20.30 9.26
C GLY A 286 -23.18 -19.29 9.32
N THR A 287 -22.91 -18.05 9.77
CA THR A 287 -23.92 -16.99 9.82
C THR A 287 -24.29 -16.54 8.40
N GLN A 288 -25.62 -16.43 8.13
CA GLN A 288 -26.09 -15.85 6.87
C GLN A 288 -26.06 -14.32 6.94
N GLN A 289 -25.34 -13.72 6.03
CA GLN A 289 -25.21 -12.28 5.83
C GLN A 289 -25.73 -11.90 4.45
N THR A 290 -25.78 -10.60 4.13
CA THR A 290 -26.16 -10.12 2.81
C THR A 290 -25.08 -9.19 2.29
N ALA A 291 -24.82 -9.27 0.98
CA ALA A 291 -23.89 -8.40 0.28
C ALA A 291 -24.48 -7.88 -1.05
N ASP A 292 -23.91 -6.81 -1.53
CA ASP A 292 -24.16 -6.32 -2.88
C ASP A 292 -23.13 -6.94 -3.83
N TYR A 293 -23.60 -7.52 -4.91
CA TYR A 293 -22.75 -8.25 -5.86
C TYR A 293 -22.66 -7.54 -7.20
N MET A 294 -21.48 -7.66 -7.80
CA MET A 294 -21.20 -7.34 -9.19
C MET A 294 -21.21 -8.63 -9.99
N THR A 295 -22.00 -8.68 -11.08
CA THR A 295 -22.14 -9.89 -11.91
C THR A 295 -21.65 -9.62 -13.32
N GLY A 296 -20.92 -10.57 -13.90
CA GLY A 296 -20.36 -10.42 -15.25
C GLY A 296 -19.82 -11.73 -15.82
N THR A 297 -19.16 -11.63 -16.96
CA THR A 297 -18.48 -12.77 -17.60
C THR A 297 -17.01 -12.45 -17.72
N GLU A 298 -16.17 -13.36 -17.25
CA GLU A 298 -14.72 -13.31 -17.39
C GLU A 298 -14.25 -14.40 -18.37
N SER A 299 -13.03 -14.24 -18.88
CA SER A 299 -12.48 -15.11 -19.93
C SER A 299 -11.47 -16.14 -19.43
N ILE A 300 -11.18 -16.17 -18.12
CA ILE A 300 -10.21 -17.08 -17.51
C ILE A 300 -10.85 -17.76 -16.31
N TYR A 301 -11.05 -19.07 -16.43
CA TYR A 301 -11.54 -19.94 -15.37
C TYR A 301 -10.37 -20.70 -14.75
N LEU A 302 -10.33 -20.72 -13.42
CA LEU A 302 -9.35 -21.47 -12.64
C LEU A 302 -10.02 -22.70 -12.04
N SER A 303 -9.33 -23.84 -12.10
CA SER A 303 -9.81 -25.09 -11.51
C SER A 303 -8.64 -25.91 -10.97
N GLY A 304 -8.72 -26.26 -9.72
CA GLY A 304 -7.71 -27.05 -9.02
C GLY A 304 -8.34 -28.11 -8.12
N ASN A 305 -7.54 -28.71 -7.24
CA ASN A 305 -8.04 -29.66 -6.26
C ASN A 305 -8.91 -28.92 -5.22
N ASN A 306 -10.19 -29.27 -5.16
CA ASN A 306 -11.17 -28.70 -4.23
C ASN A 306 -11.35 -27.17 -4.32
N VAL A 307 -11.14 -26.59 -5.51
CA VAL A 307 -11.25 -25.14 -5.71
C VAL A 307 -11.64 -24.80 -7.14
N THR A 308 -12.47 -23.79 -7.28
CA THR A 308 -12.74 -23.10 -8.52
C THR A 308 -12.42 -21.61 -8.39
N GLY A 309 -12.21 -20.92 -9.50
CA GLY A 309 -11.88 -19.51 -9.45
C GLY A 309 -11.91 -18.84 -10.82
N PHE A 310 -11.49 -17.59 -10.84
CA PHE A 310 -11.40 -16.80 -12.06
C PHE A 310 -10.35 -15.71 -11.93
N VAL A 311 -10.01 -15.12 -13.08
CA VAL A 311 -9.12 -13.96 -13.19
C VAL A 311 -9.91 -12.82 -13.83
N LYS A 312 -9.89 -11.64 -13.19
CA LYS A 312 -10.46 -10.39 -13.71
C LYS A 312 -9.36 -9.36 -13.89
N PRO A 313 -9.04 -8.94 -15.12
CA PRO A 313 -7.97 -7.98 -15.37
C PRO A 313 -8.36 -6.55 -14.96
N TYR A 314 -7.35 -5.80 -14.48
CA TYR A 314 -7.41 -4.35 -14.40
C TYR A 314 -6.97 -3.72 -15.73
N ASP A 315 -7.32 -2.44 -15.91
CA ASP A 315 -7.01 -1.67 -17.12
C ASP A 315 -5.51 -1.77 -17.48
N GLY A 316 -5.25 -2.08 -18.75
CA GLY A 316 -3.91 -2.32 -19.28
C GLY A 316 -3.35 -3.72 -19.00
N GLY A 317 -4.05 -4.60 -18.28
CA GLY A 317 -3.76 -6.04 -18.14
C GLY A 317 -2.51 -6.42 -17.35
N LYS A 318 -1.75 -5.44 -16.81
CA LYS A 318 -0.58 -5.74 -15.99
C LYS A 318 -0.95 -6.33 -14.64
N TYR A 319 -2.07 -5.92 -14.07
CA TYR A 319 -2.57 -6.47 -12.83
C TYR A 319 -3.90 -7.17 -13.06
N ALA A 320 -4.16 -8.16 -12.24
CA ALA A 320 -5.43 -8.86 -12.24
C ALA A 320 -5.87 -9.21 -10.81
N PHE A 321 -7.18 -9.14 -10.59
CA PHE A 321 -7.81 -9.74 -9.44
C PHE A 321 -8.01 -11.23 -9.72
N VAL A 322 -7.57 -12.06 -8.79
CA VAL A 322 -7.74 -13.51 -8.83
C VAL A 322 -8.56 -13.91 -7.62
N ALA A 323 -9.64 -14.64 -7.82
CA ALA A 323 -10.43 -15.20 -6.73
C ALA A 323 -10.46 -16.74 -6.81
N LEU A 324 -10.31 -17.37 -5.66
CA LEU A 324 -10.33 -18.81 -5.47
C LEU A 324 -11.37 -19.19 -4.42
N LEU A 325 -12.40 -19.90 -4.84
CA LEU A 325 -13.50 -20.34 -4.01
C LEU A 325 -13.37 -21.85 -3.75
N PRO A 326 -13.16 -22.30 -2.51
CA PRO A 326 -13.20 -23.72 -2.19
C PRO A 326 -14.51 -24.37 -2.63
N ASP A 327 -14.45 -25.62 -3.09
CA ASP A 327 -15.62 -26.36 -3.55
C ASP A 327 -16.63 -26.57 -2.40
N GLU A 328 -17.88 -26.88 -2.72
CA GLU A 328 -18.91 -27.14 -1.71
C GLU A 328 -18.48 -28.27 -0.77
N GLY A 329 -18.59 -28.02 0.53
CA GLY A 329 -18.20 -28.96 1.58
C GLY A 329 -16.73 -28.88 1.98
N VAL A 330 -15.93 -28.04 1.34
CA VAL A 330 -14.54 -27.73 1.73
C VAL A 330 -14.51 -26.37 2.40
N THR A 331 -13.98 -26.29 3.62
CA THR A 331 -13.80 -25.01 4.30
C THR A 331 -12.60 -24.26 3.72
N LEU A 332 -12.56 -22.94 3.87
CA LEU A 332 -11.39 -22.17 3.49
C LEU A 332 -10.16 -22.56 4.31
N GLU A 333 -10.34 -22.96 5.57
CA GLU A 333 -9.28 -23.46 6.46
C GLU A 333 -8.67 -24.75 5.90
N ASP A 334 -9.50 -25.78 5.62
CA ASP A 334 -9.04 -27.04 5.05
C ASP A 334 -8.34 -26.84 3.69
N TYR A 335 -8.86 -25.91 2.87
CA TYR A 335 -8.24 -25.58 1.58
C TYR A 335 -6.85 -24.96 1.79
N LEU A 336 -6.74 -23.93 2.63
CA LEU A 336 -5.48 -23.24 2.89
C LEU A 336 -4.45 -24.18 3.54
N GLU A 337 -4.83 -25.07 4.46
CA GLU A 337 -3.91 -26.02 5.08
C GLU A 337 -3.28 -26.99 4.06
N ASN A 338 -4.04 -27.42 3.05
CA ASN A 338 -3.60 -28.38 2.04
C ASN A 338 -2.99 -27.74 0.79
N LEU A 339 -3.11 -26.42 0.62
CA LEU A 339 -2.56 -25.68 -0.51
C LEU A 339 -1.04 -25.57 -0.38
N THR A 340 -0.28 -25.75 -1.43
CA THR A 340 1.16 -25.45 -1.47
C THR A 340 1.44 -24.22 -2.32
N GLY A 341 2.56 -23.53 -2.05
CA GLY A 341 2.99 -22.38 -2.86
C GLY A 341 3.13 -22.74 -4.34
N GLU A 342 3.71 -23.91 -4.63
CA GLU A 342 3.84 -24.44 -6.00
C GLU A 342 2.47 -24.65 -6.67
N HIS A 343 1.51 -25.25 -5.96
CA HIS A 343 0.16 -25.46 -6.53
C HIS A 343 -0.56 -24.14 -6.76
N LEU A 344 -0.46 -23.18 -5.82
CA LEU A 344 -1.06 -21.88 -5.98
C LEU A 344 -0.41 -21.11 -7.15
N TYR A 345 0.91 -21.14 -7.25
CA TYR A 345 1.64 -20.52 -8.36
C TYR A 345 1.23 -21.09 -9.72
N LYS A 346 1.18 -22.44 -9.83
CA LYS A 346 0.72 -23.11 -11.06
C LYS A 346 -0.73 -22.77 -11.40
N LEU A 347 -1.62 -22.68 -10.41
CA LEU A 347 -3.02 -22.35 -10.63
C LEU A 347 -3.18 -20.96 -11.23
N ILE A 348 -2.31 -20.01 -10.83
CA ILE A 348 -2.30 -18.65 -11.35
C ILE A 348 -1.67 -18.57 -12.75
N THR A 349 -0.64 -19.39 -13.03
CA THR A 349 0.15 -19.31 -14.28
C THR A 349 -0.36 -20.22 -15.37
N ASP A 350 -0.86 -21.42 -15.06
CA ASP A 350 -1.26 -22.46 -16.01
C ASP A 350 -2.78 -22.44 -16.29
N HIS A 351 -3.36 -21.27 -16.37
CA HIS A 351 -4.80 -21.12 -16.59
C HIS A 351 -5.22 -21.36 -18.04
N ARG A 352 -6.50 -21.68 -18.23
CA ARG A 352 -7.10 -21.88 -19.56
C ARG A 352 -8.15 -20.82 -19.81
N SER A 353 -8.23 -20.36 -21.05
CA SER A 353 -9.32 -19.49 -21.49
C SER A 353 -10.64 -20.28 -21.48
N ALA A 354 -11.62 -19.79 -20.78
CA ALA A 354 -12.97 -20.31 -20.74
C ALA A 354 -13.93 -19.24 -20.25
N ASP A 355 -15.12 -19.14 -20.83
CA ASP A 355 -16.14 -18.22 -20.35
C ASP A 355 -16.64 -18.65 -18.98
N VAL A 356 -16.58 -17.72 -18.01
CA VAL A 356 -17.05 -17.95 -16.64
C VAL A 356 -17.98 -16.82 -16.21
N GLN A 357 -19.20 -17.19 -15.81
CA GLN A 357 -20.14 -16.27 -15.16
C GLN A 357 -19.67 -16.05 -13.73
N VAL A 358 -19.40 -14.81 -13.36
CA VAL A 358 -18.90 -14.46 -12.03
C VAL A 358 -19.88 -13.60 -11.25
N SER A 359 -19.89 -13.81 -9.93
CA SER A 359 -20.59 -12.95 -8.97
C SER A 359 -19.61 -12.60 -7.86
N ILE A 360 -19.23 -11.34 -7.77
CA ILE A 360 -18.21 -10.83 -6.83
C ILE A 360 -18.91 -9.91 -5.83
N PRO A 361 -18.86 -10.18 -4.52
CA PRO A 361 -19.38 -9.23 -3.53
C PRO A 361 -18.54 -7.96 -3.54
N LYS A 362 -19.16 -6.81 -3.27
CA LYS A 362 -18.41 -5.60 -2.91
C LYS A 362 -17.92 -5.74 -1.48
N PHE A 363 -16.67 -5.42 -1.25
CA PHE A 363 -16.09 -5.46 0.09
C PHE A 363 -14.92 -4.50 0.25
N ASP A 364 -14.67 -4.11 1.47
CA ASP A 364 -13.48 -3.42 1.91
C ASP A 364 -12.61 -4.40 2.70
N ALA A 365 -11.32 -4.37 2.48
CA ALA A 365 -10.37 -5.15 3.25
C ALA A 365 -9.30 -4.23 3.82
N GLN A 366 -9.14 -4.27 5.13
CA GLN A 366 -8.10 -3.55 5.84
C GLN A 366 -7.46 -4.48 6.86
N SER A 367 -6.14 -4.47 6.91
CA SER A 367 -5.41 -5.17 7.96
C SER A 367 -4.36 -4.27 8.58
N GLU A 368 -4.23 -4.38 9.91
CA GLU A 368 -3.18 -3.78 10.71
C GLU A 368 -2.56 -4.88 11.55
N LEU A 369 -1.37 -5.32 11.15
CA LEU A 369 -0.74 -6.53 11.65
C LEU A 369 0.61 -6.21 12.29
N GLU A 370 0.86 -6.83 13.45
CA GLU A 370 2.18 -6.97 14.03
C GLU A 370 2.74 -8.34 13.65
N LEU A 371 3.71 -8.36 12.75
CA LEU A 371 4.18 -9.60 12.13
C LEU A 371 5.23 -10.36 12.96
N GLU A 372 5.51 -9.98 14.20
CA GLU A 372 6.52 -10.66 15.04
C GLU A 372 6.19 -12.14 15.22
N GLU A 373 5.00 -12.45 15.75
CA GLU A 373 4.60 -13.86 15.98
C GLU A 373 4.43 -14.64 14.68
N PRO A 374 3.73 -14.15 13.64
CA PRO A 374 3.66 -14.83 12.34
C PRO A 374 5.01 -15.16 11.73
N LEU A 375 5.97 -14.24 11.80
CA LEU A 375 7.30 -14.46 11.26
C LEU A 375 8.12 -15.47 12.11
N LYS A 376 7.90 -15.51 13.42
CA LYS A 376 8.47 -16.56 14.30
C LYS A 376 7.90 -17.94 13.95
N ASP A 377 6.60 -18.03 13.68
CA ASP A 377 5.96 -19.27 13.23
C ASP A 377 6.53 -19.76 11.89
N MET A 378 6.95 -18.84 11.05
CA MET A 378 7.66 -19.13 9.78
C MET A 378 9.16 -19.45 9.99
N GLY A 379 9.66 -19.49 11.25
CA GLY A 379 11.03 -19.85 11.60
C GLY A 379 11.99 -18.66 11.73
N ILE A 380 11.54 -17.41 11.64
CA ILE A 380 12.38 -16.22 11.85
C ILE A 380 12.34 -15.86 13.34
N THR A 381 13.06 -16.60 14.16
CA THR A 381 13.04 -16.44 15.62
C THR A 381 14.16 -15.55 16.15
N ASP A 382 15.36 -15.65 15.57
CA ASP A 382 16.53 -14.93 16.07
C ASP A 382 16.42 -13.42 15.87
N LEU A 383 15.78 -12.99 14.80
CA LEU A 383 15.57 -11.58 14.48
C LEU A 383 14.95 -10.78 15.63
N PHE A 384 14.04 -11.41 16.37
CA PHE A 384 13.27 -10.81 17.47
C PHE A 384 13.85 -11.07 18.85
N ASN A 385 14.96 -11.79 18.94
CA ASN A 385 15.55 -12.17 20.20
C ASN A 385 16.83 -11.39 20.49
N VAL A 386 16.84 -10.57 21.53
CA VAL A 386 17.97 -9.73 21.93
C VAL A 386 19.29 -10.52 22.13
N SER A 387 19.21 -11.82 22.47
CA SER A 387 20.37 -12.64 22.74
C SER A 387 20.97 -13.33 21.51
N THR A 388 20.17 -13.58 20.49
CA THR A 388 20.56 -14.37 19.30
C THR A 388 20.58 -13.56 18.01
N ALA A 389 19.89 -12.41 17.94
CA ALA A 389 19.91 -11.55 16.76
C ALA A 389 21.34 -11.15 16.37
N ASP A 390 21.70 -11.39 15.15
CA ASP A 390 22.95 -10.86 14.56
C ASP A 390 22.61 -9.81 13.50
N LEU A 391 22.54 -8.56 13.96
CA LEU A 391 22.22 -7.38 13.12
C LEU A 391 23.37 -6.36 13.13
N ARG A 392 24.62 -6.83 13.36
CA ARG A 392 25.81 -5.98 13.47
C ARG A 392 26.09 -5.22 12.19
N GLY A 393 25.65 -5.70 11.03
CA GLY A 393 25.77 -4.99 9.75
C GLY A 393 24.85 -3.76 9.64
N ILE A 394 23.80 -3.67 10.47
CA ILE A 394 22.95 -2.46 10.52
C ILE A 394 23.69 -1.34 11.25
N GLY A 395 24.39 -1.67 12.36
CA GLY A 395 25.07 -0.67 13.15
C GLY A 395 25.31 -1.08 14.59
N SER A 396 25.45 -0.09 15.46
CA SER A 396 25.79 -0.32 16.89
C SER A 396 25.09 0.68 17.81
N ALA A 397 24.71 0.21 19.01
CA ALA A 397 24.26 1.04 20.10
C ALA A 397 25.43 1.45 21.01
N PRO A 398 25.50 2.70 21.52
CA PRO A 398 26.57 3.16 22.42
C PRO A 398 26.69 2.34 23.70
N SER A 399 25.57 1.80 24.16
CA SER A 399 25.48 0.94 25.36
C SER A 399 26.10 -0.45 25.19
N GLY A 400 26.53 -0.82 23.96
CA GLY A 400 26.97 -2.17 23.62
C GLY A 400 25.84 -3.20 23.64
N ASN A 401 24.58 -2.77 23.75
CA ASN A 401 23.41 -3.64 23.69
C ASN A 401 23.28 -4.21 22.28
N ASN A 402 22.87 -5.46 22.17
CA ASN A 402 22.60 -6.08 20.89
C ASN A 402 21.36 -5.44 20.22
N LEU A 403 21.42 -5.25 18.90
CA LEU A 403 20.28 -4.81 18.12
C LEU A 403 19.40 -6.02 17.78
N TYR A 404 18.11 -5.85 17.90
CA TYR A 404 17.09 -6.78 17.45
C TYR A 404 15.88 -6.00 16.91
N VAL A 405 15.04 -6.64 16.12
CA VAL A 405 13.80 -6.03 15.64
C VAL A 405 12.74 -6.16 16.71
N SER A 406 12.20 -5.05 17.16
CA SER A 406 11.18 -5.04 18.23
C SER A 406 9.76 -5.20 17.69
N SER A 407 9.51 -4.80 16.45
CA SER A 407 8.22 -4.91 15.79
C SER A 407 8.35 -4.76 14.28
N VAL A 408 7.49 -5.45 13.54
CA VAL A 408 7.28 -5.30 12.10
C VAL A 408 5.82 -4.95 11.89
N LEU A 409 5.56 -3.67 11.64
CA LEU A 409 4.20 -3.15 11.42
C LEU A 409 3.85 -3.23 9.94
N HIS A 410 2.75 -3.93 9.64
CA HIS A 410 2.22 -4.06 8.29
C HIS A 410 0.78 -3.56 8.23
N LYS A 411 0.52 -2.57 7.39
CA LYS A 411 -0.82 -2.06 7.18
C LYS A 411 -1.17 -2.03 5.70
N THR A 412 -2.33 -2.59 5.39
CA THR A 412 -2.87 -2.69 4.03
C THR A 412 -4.30 -2.17 3.99
N TYR A 413 -4.66 -1.62 2.86
CA TYR A 413 -6.03 -1.19 2.56
C TYR A 413 -6.36 -1.50 1.10
N LEU A 414 -7.57 -2.01 0.88
CA LEU A 414 -8.12 -2.32 -0.43
C LEU A 414 -9.65 -2.16 -0.36
N GLU A 415 -10.23 -1.41 -1.27
CA GLU A 415 -11.68 -1.26 -1.46
C GLU A 415 -12.03 -1.77 -2.86
N LEU A 416 -12.98 -2.71 -2.97
CA LEU A 416 -13.34 -3.35 -4.22
C LEU A 416 -14.79 -3.06 -4.57
N ASP A 417 -14.97 -2.30 -5.65
CA ASP A 417 -16.28 -1.86 -6.14
C ASP A 417 -16.48 -2.09 -7.65
N GLU A 418 -17.58 -1.59 -8.21
CA GLU A 418 -17.92 -1.71 -9.63
C GLU A 418 -16.94 -1.05 -10.58
N SER A 419 -16.15 -0.08 -10.12
CA SER A 419 -15.21 0.67 -10.94
C SER A 419 -13.84 0.00 -10.99
N GLY A 420 -13.48 -0.72 -9.93
CA GLY A 420 -12.17 -1.32 -9.72
C GLY A 420 -11.84 -1.54 -8.26
N THR A 421 -10.57 -1.42 -7.96
CA THR A 421 -10.08 -1.30 -6.60
C THR A 421 -9.80 0.16 -6.34
N ARG A 422 -10.54 0.79 -5.41
CA ARG A 422 -10.55 2.22 -5.07
C ARG A 422 -10.59 3.18 -6.28
N ALA A 423 -11.49 2.99 -7.23
CA ALA A 423 -11.62 3.89 -8.38
C ALA A 423 -12.65 5.01 -8.12
N ALA A 424 -12.23 6.27 -8.24
CA ALA A 424 -13.16 7.40 -8.28
C ALA A 424 -13.97 7.39 -9.58
N ALA A 425 -15.28 7.64 -9.49
CA ALA A 425 -16.29 7.54 -10.54
C ALA A 425 -15.82 7.88 -11.96
N ALA A 426 -15.98 6.94 -12.88
CA ALA A 426 -15.72 7.10 -14.30
C ALA A 426 -17.00 6.96 -15.12
N THR A 427 -17.06 7.70 -16.24
CA THR A 427 -18.14 7.61 -17.21
C THR A 427 -17.98 6.33 -18.02
N VAL A 428 -18.94 5.41 -17.90
CA VAL A 428 -18.97 4.15 -18.64
C VAL A 428 -19.48 4.42 -20.07
N VAL A 429 -18.74 3.94 -21.07
CA VAL A 429 -19.20 3.86 -22.45
C VAL A 429 -19.71 2.43 -22.67
N GLU A 430 -21.01 2.27 -22.88
CA GLU A 430 -21.60 0.98 -23.24
C GLU A 430 -21.09 0.49 -24.58
N VAL A 431 -20.45 -0.66 -24.60
CA VAL A 431 -20.18 -1.42 -25.82
C VAL A 431 -20.95 -2.74 -25.70
N ALA A 432 -22.09 -2.84 -26.36
CA ALA A 432 -22.85 -4.07 -26.44
C ALA A 432 -22.25 -4.98 -27.51
N GLY A 433 -21.84 -6.18 -27.13
CA GLY A 433 -21.43 -7.27 -28.01
C GLY A 433 -22.24 -8.52 -27.71
N ASP A 434 -23.10 -8.94 -28.66
CA ASP A 434 -23.80 -10.23 -28.59
C ASP A 434 -22.81 -11.37 -28.93
N ALA A 435 -22.36 -12.09 -27.91
CA ALA A 435 -21.72 -13.39 -28.09
C ALA A 435 -22.77 -14.50 -27.88
N LEU A 436 -22.83 -15.47 -28.80
CA LEU A 436 -23.66 -16.65 -28.63
C LEU A 436 -23.19 -17.46 -27.42
N PRO A 437 -24.08 -17.96 -26.56
CA PRO A 437 -23.71 -18.73 -25.38
C PRO A 437 -22.94 -20.00 -25.79
N SER A 438 -21.77 -20.22 -25.20
CA SER A 438 -21.03 -21.49 -25.26
C SER A 438 -21.80 -22.58 -24.52
N GLU A 439 -21.80 -23.81 -24.99
CA GLU A 439 -22.54 -24.93 -24.35
C GLU A 439 -21.95 -25.36 -22.98
N ASP A 440 -20.81 -24.82 -22.54
CA ASP A 440 -20.12 -25.20 -21.28
C ASP A 440 -19.68 -23.96 -20.46
N VAL A 441 -20.65 -23.08 -20.13
CA VAL A 441 -20.41 -21.89 -19.32
C VAL A 441 -20.16 -22.30 -17.86
N LYS A 442 -19.00 -21.98 -17.34
CA LYS A 442 -18.66 -22.15 -15.91
C LYS A 442 -19.30 -21.05 -15.07
N THR A 443 -19.55 -21.32 -13.79
CA THR A 443 -20.11 -20.31 -12.87
C THR A 443 -19.28 -20.31 -11.58
N VAL A 444 -18.90 -19.13 -11.11
CA VAL A 444 -18.24 -18.92 -9.81
C VAL A 444 -18.95 -17.79 -9.08
N THR A 445 -19.64 -18.11 -8.00
CA THR A 445 -20.31 -17.15 -7.14
C THR A 445 -19.60 -17.09 -5.80
N LEU A 446 -18.97 -15.95 -5.46
CA LEU A 446 -18.25 -15.77 -4.21
C LEU A 446 -19.23 -15.51 -3.04
N ASP A 447 -20.01 -16.51 -2.70
CA ASP A 447 -21.11 -16.46 -1.71
C ASP A 447 -20.76 -17.07 -0.34
N ARG A 448 -19.50 -17.44 -0.16
CA ARG A 448 -18.91 -18.03 1.05
C ARG A 448 -17.43 -17.70 1.14
N PRO A 449 -16.70 -18.05 2.22
CA PRO A 449 -15.30 -17.72 2.39
C PRO A 449 -14.42 -18.08 1.20
N PHE A 450 -13.62 -17.13 0.74
CA PHE A 450 -12.75 -17.27 -0.43
C PHE A 450 -11.38 -16.62 -0.23
N LEU A 451 -10.39 -17.10 -0.96
CA LEU A 451 -9.07 -16.49 -1.11
C LEU A 451 -9.08 -15.54 -2.32
N TYR A 452 -8.47 -14.37 -2.18
CA TYR A 452 -8.27 -13.46 -3.31
C TYR A 452 -6.85 -12.91 -3.37
N MET A 453 -6.44 -12.48 -4.55
CA MET A 453 -5.13 -11.88 -4.79
C MET A 453 -5.24 -10.74 -5.81
N ILE A 454 -4.35 -9.76 -5.67
CA ILE A 454 -3.98 -8.85 -6.77
C ILE A 454 -2.63 -9.34 -7.28
N VAL A 455 -2.59 -9.79 -8.52
CA VAL A 455 -1.40 -10.41 -9.13
C VAL A 455 -0.83 -9.50 -10.21
N ASP A 456 0.48 -9.30 -10.20
CA ASP A 456 1.21 -8.79 -11.37
C ASP A 456 1.33 -9.93 -12.37
N THR A 457 0.62 -9.82 -13.50
CA THR A 457 0.51 -10.88 -14.50
C THR A 457 1.80 -11.13 -15.27
N HIS A 458 2.69 -10.13 -15.35
CA HIS A 458 3.97 -10.26 -16.05
C HIS A 458 5.05 -10.92 -15.18
N ALA A 459 5.08 -10.57 -13.92
CA ALA A 459 6.03 -11.14 -12.96
C ALA A 459 5.47 -12.41 -12.28
N CYS A 460 4.18 -12.70 -12.44
CA CYS A 460 3.45 -13.77 -11.74
C CYS A 460 3.61 -13.66 -10.22
N VAL A 461 3.50 -12.45 -9.69
CA VAL A 461 3.74 -12.14 -8.28
C VAL A 461 2.48 -11.63 -7.62
N PRO A 462 2.02 -12.22 -6.50
CA PRO A 462 0.95 -11.65 -5.70
C PRO A 462 1.44 -10.38 -4.99
N LEU A 463 0.91 -9.22 -5.41
CA LEU A 463 1.11 -7.93 -4.74
C LEU A 463 0.35 -7.87 -3.42
N PHE A 464 -0.87 -8.37 -3.46
CA PHE A 464 -1.76 -8.52 -2.32
C PHE A 464 -2.35 -9.92 -2.33
N MET A 465 -2.53 -10.46 -1.14
CA MET A 465 -3.22 -11.72 -0.91
C MET A 465 -4.08 -11.57 0.34
N GLY A 466 -5.32 -12.02 0.26
CA GLY A 466 -6.22 -11.92 1.41
C GLY A 466 -7.38 -12.88 1.33
N THR A 467 -8.13 -12.95 2.41
CA THR A 467 -9.34 -13.77 2.53
C THR A 467 -10.53 -12.90 2.88
N VAL A 468 -11.67 -13.29 2.36
CA VAL A 468 -12.98 -12.76 2.80
C VAL A 468 -13.68 -13.88 3.54
N THR A 469 -13.97 -13.65 4.81
CA THR A 469 -14.60 -14.64 5.70
C THR A 469 -15.99 -14.21 6.19
N SER A 470 -16.30 -12.92 6.06
CA SER A 470 -17.58 -12.28 6.38
C SER A 470 -17.78 -11.03 5.55
N MET A 471 -18.97 -10.45 5.61
CA MET A 471 -19.40 -9.23 4.92
C MET A 471 -19.73 -8.10 5.93
N GLU A 472 -18.98 -8.00 7.01
CA GLU A 472 -19.16 -6.94 8.04
C GLU A 472 -18.29 -5.74 7.75
#